data_20db4cac04a96c299c486ae54ebe9887
#
_entry.id   20db4cac04a96c299c486ae54ebe9887
#
_cell.length_a   1.000
_cell.length_b   1.000
_cell.length_c   1.000
_cell.angle_alpha   90.00
_cell.angle_beta   90.00
_cell.angle_gamma   90.00
#
_symmetry.space_group_name_H-M   'P 1'
#
loop_
_entity.id
_entity.type
_entity.pdbx_description
1 polymer ?
#
loop_
_entity_poly.entity_id
_entity_poly.type
_entity_poly.pdbx_seq_one_letter_code
_entity_poly.pdbx_strand_id
1 'polypeptide(L)'
;MKNIIVTGGAGFIGSNFVHYVINNHPDIHVTVLDKLTYAGNRENLSGLPEDRFELVVGDIADAELVDKLVSKTDAVVHYAAESHNDNSLKDPYPFLHTNIIGTYALIEACRKYDVRYHHVSTDEVYGDLPLREDLPGKGEGVGEKFTAETPYNPSSPYSSTKAGSDLLVKAWVRSFGLKATISNCSNNYGPYQHIEKFIPRQITNILSGITPKLYGEGKNVRDWIHTEDHSSAVWTILTKGRIGETYLIGADGEEDNKTVIELILELMGKDKNAYEHVNDRA
;
A
#
# COMPACT_ATOMS: atom_id res chain seq x y z
N MET A 1 -5.96 8.36 -21.96
CA MET A 1 -6.06 7.18 -21.09
C MET A 1 -7.53 6.87 -20.91
N LYS A 2 -7.96 5.67 -21.30
CA LYS A 2 -9.35 5.19 -21.18
C LYS A 2 -9.44 3.85 -20.46
N ASN A 3 -8.42 3.00 -20.62
CA ASN A 3 -8.36 1.68 -20.02
C ASN A 3 -7.16 1.60 -19.09
N ILE A 4 -7.39 1.21 -17.85
CA ILE A 4 -6.31 1.00 -16.88
C ILE A 4 -6.40 -0.38 -16.26
N ILE A 5 -5.25 -0.97 -15.92
CA ILE A 5 -5.18 -2.16 -15.09
C ILE A 5 -4.84 -1.72 -13.66
N VAL A 6 -5.58 -2.25 -12.68
CA VAL A 6 -5.25 -2.13 -11.27
C VAL A 6 -4.96 -3.53 -10.74
N THR A 7 -3.70 -3.84 -10.49
CA THR A 7 -3.34 -5.12 -9.88
C THR A 7 -3.51 -5.05 -8.37
N GLY A 8 -3.96 -6.13 -7.74
CA GLY A 8 -4.31 -6.11 -6.32
C GLY A 8 -5.55 -5.27 -6.00
N GLY A 9 -6.39 -5.02 -7.01
CA GLY A 9 -7.55 -4.14 -6.89
C GLY A 9 -8.72 -4.72 -6.12
N ALA A 10 -8.68 -5.99 -5.71
CA ALA A 10 -9.62 -6.58 -4.75
C ALA A 10 -9.11 -6.54 -3.30
N GLY A 11 -7.86 -6.08 -3.07
CA GLY A 11 -7.29 -5.82 -1.76
C GLY A 11 -7.74 -4.48 -1.18
N PHE A 12 -7.30 -4.16 0.04
CA PHE A 12 -7.68 -2.96 0.78
C PHE A 12 -7.43 -1.65 0.00
N ILE A 13 -6.16 -1.31 -0.27
CA ILE A 13 -5.82 -0.01 -0.87
C ILE A 13 -6.22 0.01 -2.35
N GLY A 14 -6.01 -1.10 -3.06
CA GLY A 14 -6.33 -1.21 -4.48
C GLY A 14 -7.84 -1.05 -4.76
N SER A 15 -8.72 -1.64 -3.94
CA SER A 15 -10.17 -1.47 -4.11
C SER A 15 -10.63 -0.04 -3.89
N ASN A 16 -10.07 0.65 -2.88
CA ASN A 16 -10.34 2.09 -2.68
C ASN A 16 -9.92 2.92 -3.90
N PHE A 17 -8.79 2.61 -4.52
CA PHE A 17 -8.37 3.26 -5.75
C PHE A 17 -9.33 2.97 -6.91
N VAL A 18 -9.80 1.72 -7.06
CA VAL A 18 -10.79 1.36 -8.08
C VAL A 18 -12.08 2.16 -7.88
N HIS A 19 -12.62 2.20 -6.65
CA HIS A 19 -13.80 3.03 -6.32
C HIS A 19 -13.55 4.51 -6.63
N TYR A 20 -12.39 5.05 -6.23
CA TYR A 20 -12.03 6.44 -6.49
C TYR A 20 -12.05 6.76 -7.99
N VAL A 21 -11.42 5.91 -8.81
CA VAL A 21 -11.35 6.12 -10.26
C VAL A 21 -12.73 6.05 -10.90
N ILE A 22 -13.52 5.04 -10.57
CA ILE A 22 -14.85 4.87 -11.16
C ILE A 22 -15.80 6.00 -10.77
N ASN A 23 -15.74 6.48 -9.54
CA ASN A 23 -16.59 7.55 -9.05
C ASN A 23 -16.21 8.94 -9.58
N ASN A 24 -14.91 9.19 -9.79
CA ASN A 24 -14.43 10.54 -10.14
C ASN A 24 -14.05 10.70 -11.64
N HIS A 25 -13.89 9.58 -12.38
CA HIS A 25 -13.41 9.61 -13.77
C HIS A 25 -14.32 8.76 -14.67
N PRO A 26 -15.49 9.28 -15.10
CA PRO A 26 -16.54 8.53 -15.77
C PRO A 26 -16.13 7.89 -17.12
N ASP A 27 -15.08 8.36 -17.74
CA ASP A 27 -14.59 7.87 -19.04
C ASP A 27 -13.55 6.74 -18.92
N ILE A 28 -13.20 6.32 -17.69
CA ILE A 28 -12.19 5.29 -17.44
C ILE A 28 -12.85 3.94 -17.23
N HIS A 29 -12.36 2.92 -17.92
CA HIS A 29 -12.65 1.52 -17.66
C HIS A 29 -11.48 0.88 -16.89
N VAL A 30 -11.78 0.09 -15.83
CA VAL A 30 -10.79 -0.53 -14.97
C VAL A 30 -10.80 -2.04 -15.12
N THR A 31 -9.68 -2.63 -15.50
CA THR A 31 -9.45 -4.08 -15.38
C THR A 31 -8.74 -4.34 -14.04
N VAL A 32 -9.40 -5.01 -13.13
CA VAL A 32 -8.80 -5.46 -11.87
C VAL A 32 -8.15 -6.82 -12.07
N LEU A 33 -6.84 -6.92 -11.89
CA LEU A 33 -6.12 -8.21 -11.86
C LEU A 33 -5.77 -8.54 -10.41
N ASP A 34 -6.37 -9.60 -9.88
CA ASP A 34 -6.16 -10.03 -8.49
C ASP A 34 -6.14 -11.55 -8.38
N LYS A 35 -5.25 -12.09 -7.57
CA LYS A 35 -5.14 -13.53 -7.33
C LYS A 35 -6.18 -14.04 -6.33
N LEU A 36 -6.84 -13.12 -5.60
CA LEU A 36 -7.80 -13.40 -4.53
C LEU A 36 -7.20 -14.33 -3.46
N THR A 37 -6.02 -13.98 -2.97
CA THR A 37 -5.40 -14.60 -1.80
C THR A 37 -6.13 -14.17 -0.52
N TYR A 38 -5.56 -14.41 0.65
CA TYR A 38 -6.19 -14.10 1.94
C TYR A 38 -6.65 -12.63 2.11
N ALA A 39 -5.99 -11.68 1.45
CA ALA A 39 -6.29 -10.25 1.55
C ALA A 39 -7.16 -9.72 0.39
N GLY A 40 -7.33 -10.48 -0.68
CA GLY A 40 -8.18 -10.14 -1.82
C GLY A 40 -9.62 -10.61 -1.61
N ASN A 41 -10.58 -9.68 -1.65
CA ASN A 41 -11.99 -9.99 -1.49
C ASN A 41 -12.83 -9.34 -2.60
N ARG A 42 -13.60 -10.16 -3.34
CA ARG A 42 -14.51 -9.67 -4.40
C ARG A 42 -15.53 -8.66 -3.87
N GLU A 43 -15.99 -8.83 -2.63
CA GLU A 43 -16.95 -7.93 -1.99
C GLU A 43 -16.42 -6.50 -1.84
N ASN A 44 -15.11 -6.30 -1.83
CA ASN A 44 -14.52 -4.96 -1.82
C ASN A 44 -14.81 -4.16 -3.11
N LEU A 45 -15.26 -4.83 -4.17
CA LEU A 45 -15.65 -4.23 -5.44
C LEU A 45 -17.17 -4.15 -5.63
N SER A 46 -17.95 -4.56 -4.62
CA SER A 46 -19.40 -4.52 -4.69
C SER A 46 -19.93 -3.09 -4.85
N GLY A 47 -21.06 -2.96 -5.57
CA GLY A 47 -21.69 -1.66 -5.84
C GLY A 47 -21.05 -0.85 -6.97
N LEU A 48 -19.97 -1.34 -7.59
CA LEU A 48 -19.41 -0.73 -8.79
C LEU A 48 -20.25 -1.11 -10.04
N PRO A 49 -20.38 -0.20 -11.02
CA PRO A 49 -21.10 -0.49 -12.28
C PRO A 49 -20.36 -1.56 -13.10
N GLU A 50 -21.06 -2.63 -13.46
CA GLU A 50 -20.48 -3.78 -14.18
C GLU A 50 -19.92 -3.44 -15.57
N ASP A 51 -20.41 -2.38 -16.20
CA ASP A 51 -19.94 -1.87 -17.48
C ASP A 51 -18.66 -1.01 -17.39
N ARG A 52 -18.23 -0.70 -16.17
CA ARG A 52 -17.09 0.19 -15.92
C ARG A 52 -15.85 -0.53 -15.39
N PHE A 53 -16.01 -1.76 -14.98
CA PHE A 53 -14.87 -2.57 -14.54
C PHE A 53 -15.07 -4.06 -14.87
N GLU A 54 -13.96 -4.78 -14.93
CA GLU A 54 -13.93 -6.25 -14.94
C GLU A 54 -12.94 -6.77 -13.91
N LEU A 55 -13.25 -7.90 -13.28
CA LEU A 55 -12.34 -8.62 -12.40
C LEU A 55 -11.77 -9.85 -13.12
N VAL A 56 -10.47 -9.82 -13.35
CA VAL A 56 -9.69 -10.95 -13.85
C VAL A 56 -8.99 -11.62 -12.66
N VAL A 57 -9.35 -12.87 -12.38
CA VAL A 57 -8.67 -13.65 -11.33
C VAL A 57 -7.42 -14.30 -11.90
N GLY A 58 -6.25 -13.89 -11.40
CA GLY A 58 -4.98 -14.38 -11.92
C GLY A 58 -3.77 -13.86 -11.14
N ASP A 59 -2.63 -14.51 -11.39
CA ASP A 59 -1.36 -14.14 -10.78
C ASP A 59 -0.61 -13.14 -11.66
N ILE A 60 -0.08 -12.08 -11.05
CA ILE A 60 0.79 -11.11 -11.76
C ILE A 60 2.11 -11.73 -12.22
N ALA A 61 2.52 -12.86 -11.68
CA ALA A 61 3.69 -13.62 -12.13
C ALA A 61 3.41 -14.49 -13.36
N ASP A 62 2.14 -14.63 -13.78
CA ASP A 62 1.78 -15.26 -15.05
C ASP A 62 2.05 -14.29 -16.21
N ALA A 63 3.22 -14.44 -16.82
CA ALA A 63 3.69 -13.55 -17.88
C ALA A 63 2.79 -13.55 -19.12
N GLU A 64 2.13 -14.67 -19.46
CA GLU A 64 1.24 -14.77 -20.63
C GLU A 64 -0.07 -13.99 -20.35
N LEU A 65 -0.64 -14.16 -19.17
CA LEU A 65 -1.83 -13.42 -18.75
C LEU A 65 -1.53 -11.92 -18.69
N VAL A 66 -0.43 -11.52 -18.07
CA VAL A 66 0.00 -10.12 -17.96
C VAL A 66 0.23 -9.50 -19.34
N ASP A 67 0.95 -10.19 -20.24
CA ASP A 67 1.19 -9.71 -21.62
C ASP A 67 -0.12 -9.47 -22.36
N LYS A 68 -1.06 -10.41 -22.28
CA LYS A 68 -2.39 -10.29 -22.91
C LYS A 68 -3.20 -9.10 -22.39
N LEU A 69 -3.17 -8.85 -21.08
CA LEU A 69 -3.92 -7.75 -20.47
C LEU A 69 -3.27 -6.39 -20.77
N VAL A 70 -1.94 -6.28 -20.58
CA VAL A 70 -1.21 -5.03 -20.80
C VAL A 70 -1.25 -4.57 -22.23
N SER A 71 -1.31 -5.50 -23.22
CA SER A 71 -1.40 -5.17 -24.66
C SER A 71 -2.63 -4.33 -25.03
N LYS A 72 -3.63 -4.22 -24.16
CA LYS A 72 -4.92 -3.56 -24.40
C LYS A 72 -5.20 -2.38 -23.47
N THR A 73 -4.21 -1.97 -22.69
CA THR A 73 -4.38 -0.94 -21.66
C THR A 73 -3.52 0.28 -21.93
N ASP A 74 -3.91 1.42 -21.39
CA ASP A 74 -3.15 2.68 -21.47
C ASP A 74 -2.22 2.87 -20.26
N ALA A 75 -2.58 2.28 -19.12
CA ALA A 75 -1.78 2.39 -17.92
C ALA A 75 -1.98 1.21 -16.95
N VAL A 76 -0.97 0.94 -16.14
CA VAL A 76 -1.00 -0.04 -15.04
C VAL A 76 -0.71 0.67 -13.73
N VAL A 77 -1.56 0.44 -12.73
CA VAL A 77 -1.32 0.82 -11.32
C VAL A 77 -1.15 -0.44 -10.51
N HIS A 78 0.04 -0.61 -9.94
CA HIS A 78 0.45 -1.87 -9.33
C HIS A 78 0.36 -1.81 -7.81
N TYR A 79 -0.73 -2.39 -7.26
CA TYR A 79 -0.93 -2.58 -5.81
C TYR A 79 -0.71 -4.01 -5.35
N ALA A 80 -0.72 -5.01 -6.27
CA ALA A 80 -0.58 -6.40 -5.87
C ALA A 80 0.77 -6.64 -5.19
N ALA A 81 0.73 -7.13 -3.96
CA ALA A 81 1.91 -7.47 -3.19
C ALA A 81 1.54 -8.47 -2.07
N GLU A 82 2.48 -9.31 -1.69
CA GLU A 82 2.48 -9.89 -0.35
C GLU A 82 2.96 -8.82 0.61
N SER A 83 2.19 -8.52 1.69
CA SER A 83 2.40 -7.30 2.49
C SER A 83 2.36 -7.50 4.02
N HIS A 84 2.22 -8.74 4.51
CA HIS A 84 2.15 -9.00 5.95
C HIS A 84 3.52 -9.36 6.51
N ASN A 85 4.10 -8.47 7.31
CA ASN A 85 5.45 -8.60 7.87
C ASN A 85 5.67 -9.96 8.58
N ASP A 86 4.78 -10.33 9.53
CA ASP A 86 4.90 -11.57 10.29
C ASP A 86 4.86 -12.82 9.37
N ASN A 87 4.13 -12.77 8.27
CA ASN A 87 4.09 -13.86 7.29
C ASN A 87 5.41 -13.93 6.50
N SER A 88 6.04 -12.78 6.21
CA SER A 88 7.33 -12.76 5.52
C SER A 88 8.47 -13.39 6.32
N LEU A 89 8.38 -13.34 7.66
CA LEU A 89 9.33 -13.99 8.57
C LEU A 89 9.11 -15.50 8.64
N LYS A 90 7.89 -15.98 8.40
CA LYS A 90 7.55 -17.42 8.45
C LYS A 90 7.86 -18.11 7.12
N ASP A 91 7.48 -17.50 6.01
CA ASP A 91 7.70 -17.98 4.65
C ASP A 91 7.98 -16.80 3.70
N PRO A 92 9.25 -16.51 3.40
CA PRO A 92 9.62 -15.40 2.53
C PRO A 92 9.40 -15.68 1.03
N TYR A 93 9.24 -16.94 0.60
CA TYR A 93 9.16 -17.27 -0.83
C TYR A 93 7.99 -16.62 -1.58
N PRO A 94 6.75 -16.57 -1.04
CA PRO A 94 5.64 -15.87 -1.70
C PRO A 94 5.94 -14.39 -1.94
N PHE A 95 6.71 -13.75 -1.05
CA PHE A 95 7.11 -12.34 -1.19
C PHE A 95 8.09 -12.14 -2.36
N LEU A 96 9.06 -13.03 -2.52
CA LEU A 96 9.95 -13.01 -3.69
C LEU A 96 9.16 -13.24 -4.98
N HIS A 97 8.29 -14.23 -5.00
CA HIS A 97 7.50 -14.58 -6.17
C HIS A 97 6.57 -13.43 -6.59
N THR A 98 5.80 -12.90 -5.66
CA THR A 98 4.84 -11.82 -5.96
C THR A 98 5.53 -10.48 -6.17
N ASN A 99 6.33 -10.04 -5.19
CA ASN A 99 6.85 -8.66 -5.20
C ASN A 99 8.01 -8.46 -6.18
N ILE A 100 8.79 -9.50 -6.49
CA ILE A 100 9.91 -9.42 -7.44
C ILE A 100 9.53 -9.98 -8.82
N ILE A 101 9.13 -11.26 -8.90
CA ILE A 101 8.85 -11.89 -10.20
C ILE A 101 7.58 -11.31 -10.82
N GLY A 102 6.52 -11.07 -10.01
CA GLY A 102 5.30 -10.42 -10.50
C GLY A 102 5.55 -9.00 -10.98
N THR A 103 6.34 -8.19 -10.25
CA THR A 103 6.74 -6.86 -10.71
C THR A 103 7.52 -6.95 -12.02
N TYR A 104 8.48 -7.88 -12.13
CA TYR A 104 9.25 -8.09 -13.36
C TYR A 104 8.34 -8.38 -14.57
N ALA A 105 7.36 -9.27 -14.44
CA ALA A 105 6.43 -9.57 -15.52
C ALA A 105 5.64 -8.33 -15.99
N LEU A 106 5.16 -7.52 -15.04
CA LEU A 106 4.42 -6.29 -15.34
C LEU A 106 5.29 -5.24 -16.04
N ILE A 107 6.49 -4.95 -15.54
CA ILE A 107 7.36 -3.92 -16.15
C ILE A 107 7.86 -4.33 -17.53
N GLU A 108 8.10 -5.63 -17.79
CA GLU A 108 8.45 -6.13 -19.11
C GLU A 108 7.28 -5.97 -20.11
N ALA A 109 6.07 -6.31 -19.71
CA ALA A 109 4.90 -6.11 -20.56
C ALA A 109 4.65 -4.61 -20.82
N CYS A 110 4.73 -3.76 -19.80
CA CYS A 110 4.59 -2.31 -19.96
C CYS A 110 5.67 -1.72 -20.87
N ARG A 111 6.92 -2.18 -20.76
CA ARG A 111 8.00 -1.79 -21.67
C ARG A 111 7.71 -2.20 -23.12
N LYS A 112 7.24 -3.44 -23.32
CA LYS A 112 6.96 -4.01 -24.64
C LYS A 112 5.88 -3.22 -25.39
N TYR A 113 4.85 -2.77 -24.70
CA TYR A 113 3.70 -2.09 -25.29
C TYR A 113 3.70 -0.57 -25.07
N ASP A 114 4.78 -0.01 -24.53
CA ASP A 114 4.93 1.44 -24.25
C ASP A 114 3.85 1.99 -23.30
N VAL A 115 3.39 1.17 -22.34
CA VAL A 115 2.31 1.46 -21.39
C VAL A 115 2.85 2.21 -20.17
N ARG A 116 2.11 3.22 -19.70
CA ARG A 116 2.40 3.95 -18.46
C ARG A 116 2.27 3.01 -17.25
N TYR A 117 3.26 3.02 -16.36
CA TYR A 117 3.28 2.19 -15.16
C TYR A 117 3.44 3.02 -13.91
N HIS A 118 2.62 2.77 -12.88
CA HIS A 118 2.79 3.34 -11.55
C HIS A 118 2.97 2.22 -10.53
N HIS A 119 4.09 2.26 -9.82
CA HIS A 119 4.44 1.30 -8.78
C HIS A 119 4.09 1.85 -7.42
N VAL A 120 3.16 1.21 -6.71
CA VAL A 120 2.83 1.57 -5.33
C VAL A 120 3.70 0.76 -4.38
N SER A 121 4.54 1.45 -3.64
CA SER A 121 5.47 0.90 -2.66
C SER A 121 5.13 1.44 -1.25
N THR A 122 6.05 1.32 -0.32
CA THR A 122 5.87 1.61 1.10
C THR A 122 7.07 2.40 1.64
N ASP A 123 6.85 3.18 2.68
CA ASP A 123 7.90 3.85 3.44
C ASP A 123 8.81 2.86 4.19
N GLU A 124 8.36 1.63 4.46
CA GLU A 124 9.17 0.58 5.10
C GLU A 124 10.45 0.22 4.31
N VAL A 125 10.56 0.61 3.04
CA VAL A 125 11.80 0.44 2.27
C VAL A 125 12.95 1.29 2.80
N TYR A 126 12.66 2.36 3.55
CA TYR A 126 13.65 3.26 4.15
C TYR A 126 14.16 2.78 5.51
N GLY A 127 13.49 1.78 6.12
CA GLY A 127 13.82 1.27 7.44
C GLY A 127 13.19 2.07 8.57
N ASP A 128 13.88 2.14 9.71
CA ASP A 128 13.38 2.78 10.92
C ASP A 128 14.01 4.16 11.10
N LEU A 129 13.22 5.11 11.58
CA LEU A 129 13.70 6.40 12.08
C LEU A 129 14.03 6.30 13.56
N PRO A 130 14.99 7.08 14.07
CA PRO A 130 15.27 7.20 15.51
C PRO A 130 14.01 7.62 16.27
N LEU A 131 13.86 7.12 17.51
CA LEU A 131 12.81 7.59 18.39
C LEU A 131 12.97 9.10 18.64
N ARG A 132 11.86 9.84 18.66
CA ARG A 132 11.89 11.30 18.92
C ARG A 132 12.66 11.66 20.18
N GLU A 133 12.59 10.82 21.24
CA GLU A 133 13.30 11.00 22.49
C GLU A 133 14.82 10.81 22.39
N ASP A 134 15.31 10.16 21.34
CA ASP A 134 16.74 9.92 21.11
C ASP A 134 17.40 11.00 20.23
N LEU A 135 16.61 11.94 19.68
CA LEU A 135 17.13 12.99 18.82
C LEU A 135 17.71 14.16 19.62
N PRO A 136 18.87 14.72 19.23
CA PRO A 136 19.42 15.93 19.84
C PRO A 136 18.50 17.13 19.61
N GLY A 137 18.22 17.91 20.66
CA GLY A 137 17.45 19.16 20.53
C GLY A 137 15.94 19.01 20.59
N LYS A 138 15.44 18.04 21.33
CA LYS A 138 14.03 17.71 21.53
C LYS A 138 13.16 18.95 21.78
N GLY A 139 12.30 19.25 20.80
CA GLY A 139 11.16 20.15 20.90
C GLY A 139 9.96 19.52 20.20
N GLU A 140 8.74 19.92 20.57
CA GLU A 140 7.53 19.53 19.84
C GLU A 140 7.71 19.85 18.35
N GLY A 141 7.52 18.85 17.48
CA GLY A 141 7.61 19.01 16.03
C GLY A 141 8.97 18.67 15.39
N VAL A 142 10.02 18.37 16.13
CA VAL A 142 11.31 17.95 15.59
C VAL A 142 11.35 16.44 15.51
N GLY A 143 11.08 15.88 14.36
CA GLY A 143 11.26 14.46 14.02
C GLY A 143 11.99 14.37 12.68
N GLU A 144 12.86 13.41 12.50
CA GLU A 144 13.36 13.07 11.19
C GLU A 144 12.21 12.50 10.35
N LYS A 145 12.16 12.85 9.07
CA LYS A 145 11.21 12.32 8.08
C LYS A 145 11.99 11.70 6.94
N PHE A 146 11.42 10.68 6.33
CA PHE A 146 11.95 10.17 5.08
C PHE A 146 11.80 11.21 3.96
N THR A 147 12.77 11.23 3.07
CA THR A 147 12.76 12.01 1.83
C THR A 147 13.00 11.08 0.63
N ALA A 148 12.78 11.57 -0.57
CA ALA A 148 13.04 10.79 -1.79
C ALA A 148 14.53 10.41 -1.95
N GLU A 149 15.43 11.12 -1.26
CA GLU A 149 16.87 10.91 -1.23
C GLU A 149 17.31 9.97 -0.09
N THR A 150 16.42 9.64 0.84
CA THR A 150 16.74 8.72 1.95
C THR A 150 17.17 7.37 1.38
N PRO A 151 18.35 6.83 1.76
CA PRO A 151 18.78 5.52 1.32
C PRO A 151 17.84 4.41 1.77
N TYR A 152 17.61 3.41 0.93
CA TYR A 152 16.87 2.22 1.31
C TYR A 152 17.62 1.40 2.36
N ASN A 153 16.95 1.08 3.45
CA ASN A 153 17.49 0.29 4.57
C ASN A 153 16.40 -0.66 5.14
N PRO A 154 15.81 -1.55 4.30
CA PRO A 154 14.70 -2.39 4.72
C PRO A 154 15.10 -3.39 5.81
N SER A 155 14.21 -3.61 6.79
CA SER A 155 14.47 -4.43 7.98
C SER A 155 13.79 -5.82 7.95
N SER A 156 12.95 -6.12 6.96
CA SER A 156 12.21 -7.38 6.87
C SER A 156 12.27 -7.98 5.46
N PRO A 157 11.96 -9.29 5.28
CA PRO A 157 11.82 -9.88 3.94
C PRO A 157 10.76 -9.15 3.09
N TYR A 158 9.65 -8.70 3.70
CA TYR A 158 8.64 -7.89 3.01
C TYR A 158 9.24 -6.58 2.49
N SER A 159 9.77 -5.75 3.37
CA SER A 159 10.33 -4.44 2.98
C SER A 159 11.54 -4.59 2.05
N SER A 160 12.35 -5.65 2.19
CA SER A 160 13.46 -5.96 1.28
C SER A 160 12.97 -6.31 -0.13
N THR A 161 11.87 -7.07 -0.27
CA THR A 161 11.30 -7.37 -1.58
C THR A 161 10.62 -6.16 -2.21
N LYS A 162 10.03 -5.27 -1.42
CA LYS A 162 9.50 -3.99 -1.91
C LYS A 162 10.63 -3.06 -2.38
N ALA A 163 11.69 -2.91 -1.59
CA ALA A 163 12.88 -2.16 -2.01
C ALA A 163 13.51 -2.73 -3.29
N GLY A 164 13.59 -4.05 -3.39
CA GLY A 164 14.06 -4.76 -4.59
C GLY A 164 13.19 -4.47 -5.81
N SER A 165 11.87 -4.47 -5.67
CA SER A 165 10.95 -4.13 -6.78
C SER A 165 11.06 -2.66 -7.19
N ASP A 166 11.21 -1.73 -6.25
CA ASP A 166 11.45 -0.32 -6.56
C ASP A 166 12.74 -0.14 -7.37
N LEU A 167 13.82 -0.85 -6.99
CA LEU A 167 15.09 -0.82 -7.70
C LEU A 167 14.98 -1.42 -9.11
N LEU A 168 14.20 -2.48 -9.30
CA LEU A 168 13.89 -3.02 -10.62
C LEU A 168 13.20 -1.98 -11.50
N VAL A 169 12.15 -1.32 -10.99
CA VAL A 169 11.44 -0.27 -11.73
C VAL A 169 12.38 0.87 -12.12
N LYS A 170 13.21 1.37 -11.19
CA LYS A 170 14.22 2.40 -11.45
C LYS A 170 15.24 1.97 -12.53
N ALA A 171 15.68 0.71 -12.47
CA ALA A 171 16.61 0.16 -13.47
C ALA A 171 15.96 0.07 -14.87
N TRP A 172 14.69 -0.33 -14.96
CA TRP A 172 13.95 -0.40 -16.23
C TRP A 172 13.69 0.97 -16.84
N VAL A 173 13.37 1.98 -16.02
CA VAL A 173 13.29 3.37 -16.49
C VAL A 173 14.62 3.80 -17.10
N ARG A 174 15.73 3.61 -16.37
CA ARG A 174 17.05 4.07 -16.80
C ARG A 174 17.60 3.32 -18.01
N SER A 175 17.43 1.98 -18.02
CA SER A 175 18.08 1.13 -19.03
C SER A 175 17.25 0.92 -20.28
N PHE A 176 15.92 0.96 -20.14
CA PHE A 176 15.00 0.60 -21.22
C PHE A 176 13.96 1.67 -21.55
N GLY A 177 13.95 2.80 -20.83
CA GLY A 177 13.01 3.90 -21.07
C GLY A 177 11.57 3.59 -20.64
N LEU A 178 11.37 2.66 -19.66
CA LEU A 178 10.05 2.37 -19.13
C LEU A 178 9.39 3.65 -18.63
N LYS A 179 8.15 3.91 -19.02
CA LYS A 179 7.37 5.07 -18.59
C LYS A 179 6.78 4.85 -17.19
N ALA A 180 7.63 4.81 -16.18
CA ALA A 180 7.21 4.50 -14.82
C ALA A 180 7.38 5.66 -13.83
N THR A 181 6.56 5.62 -12.77
CA THR A 181 6.68 6.40 -11.54
C THR A 181 6.53 5.47 -10.35
N ILE A 182 7.10 5.86 -9.20
CA ILE A 182 7.00 5.11 -7.95
C ILE A 182 6.37 6.01 -6.89
N SER A 183 5.56 5.44 -5.99
CA SER A 183 5.18 6.09 -4.74
C SER A 183 5.50 5.21 -3.55
N ASN A 184 6.06 5.81 -2.50
CA ASN A 184 6.24 5.20 -1.19
C ASN A 184 5.25 5.85 -0.23
N CYS A 185 4.26 5.09 0.21
CA CYS A 185 3.19 5.63 1.05
C CYS A 185 3.37 5.26 2.51
N SER A 186 2.88 6.12 3.39
CA SER A 186 2.71 5.88 4.80
C SER A 186 1.54 4.93 5.11
N ASN A 187 1.20 4.74 6.39
CA ASN A 187 0.19 3.81 6.82
C ASN A 187 -1.22 4.23 6.38
N ASN A 188 -1.80 3.48 5.47
CA ASN A 188 -3.17 3.71 5.02
C ASN A 188 -4.20 3.19 6.03
N TYR A 189 -5.31 3.92 6.19
CA TYR A 189 -6.51 3.47 6.88
C TYR A 189 -7.76 3.85 6.08
N GLY A 190 -8.86 3.12 6.29
CA GLY A 190 -10.11 3.39 5.60
C GLY A 190 -10.97 2.14 5.36
N PRO A 191 -12.01 2.26 4.51
CA PRO A 191 -12.90 1.16 4.16
C PRO A 191 -12.15 -0.05 3.59
N TYR A 192 -12.69 -1.25 3.80
CA TYR A 192 -12.16 -2.53 3.30
C TYR A 192 -10.81 -2.96 3.91
N GLN A 193 -10.29 -2.25 4.92
CA GLN A 193 -9.04 -2.65 5.58
C GLN A 193 -9.20 -3.99 6.29
N HIS A 194 -8.27 -4.92 6.04
CA HIS A 194 -8.32 -6.27 6.59
C HIS A 194 -8.23 -6.24 8.12
N ILE A 195 -9.06 -7.07 8.78
CA ILE A 195 -9.23 -7.11 10.24
C ILE A 195 -7.96 -7.47 11.04
N GLU A 196 -6.93 -8.00 10.39
CA GLU A 196 -5.63 -8.25 11.03
C GLU A 196 -4.82 -6.97 11.32
N LYS A 197 -5.14 -5.87 10.62
CA LYS A 197 -4.44 -4.60 10.75
C LYS A 197 -4.87 -3.86 12.02
N PHE A 198 -4.03 -2.95 12.50
CA PHE A 198 -4.16 -2.33 13.83
C PHE A 198 -5.55 -1.70 14.05
N ILE A 199 -5.94 -0.72 13.25
CA ILE A 199 -7.20 0.03 13.43
C ILE A 199 -8.43 -0.89 13.35
N PRO A 200 -8.67 -1.67 12.25
CA PRO A 200 -9.87 -2.50 12.18
C PRO A 200 -9.89 -3.59 13.23
N ARG A 201 -8.73 -4.11 13.65
CA ARG A 201 -8.65 -5.10 14.73
C ARG A 201 -9.13 -4.54 16.07
N GLN A 202 -8.73 -3.29 16.41
CA GLN A 202 -9.20 -2.67 17.65
C GLN A 202 -10.72 -2.42 17.59
N ILE A 203 -11.22 -1.90 16.48
CA ILE A 203 -12.67 -1.67 16.28
C ILE A 203 -13.45 -2.97 16.42
N THR A 204 -13.05 -4.04 15.74
CA THR A 204 -13.75 -5.34 15.79
C THR A 204 -13.65 -5.98 17.17
N ASN A 205 -12.53 -5.85 17.89
CA ASN A 205 -12.40 -6.30 19.26
C ASN A 205 -13.42 -5.59 20.16
N ILE A 206 -13.49 -4.26 20.12
CA ILE A 206 -14.42 -3.46 20.92
C ILE A 206 -15.87 -3.85 20.62
N LEU A 207 -16.24 -4.01 19.35
CA LEU A 207 -17.57 -4.45 18.94
C LEU A 207 -17.92 -5.85 19.45
N SER A 208 -16.93 -6.73 19.56
CA SER A 208 -17.07 -8.10 20.06
C SER A 208 -16.97 -8.21 21.58
N GLY A 209 -16.84 -7.10 22.31
CA GLY A 209 -16.64 -7.09 23.76
C GLY A 209 -15.27 -7.60 24.23
N ILE A 210 -14.29 -7.63 23.32
CA ILE A 210 -12.91 -8.03 23.61
C ILE A 210 -12.11 -6.76 23.94
N THR A 211 -11.36 -6.77 25.06
CA THR A 211 -10.52 -5.65 25.45
C THR A 211 -9.40 -5.43 24.41
N PRO A 212 -9.26 -4.21 23.89
CA PRO A 212 -8.16 -3.86 22.98
C PRO A 212 -6.79 -4.07 23.63
N LYS A 213 -5.79 -4.43 22.81
CA LYS A 213 -4.44 -4.73 23.26
C LYS A 213 -3.45 -3.72 22.72
N LEU A 214 -2.68 -3.10 23.61
CA LEU A 214 -1.57 -2.21 23.27
C LEU A 214 -0.25 -2.91 23.54
N TYR A 215 0.59 -3.05 22.52
CA TYR A 215 1.93 -3.64 22.64
C TYR A 215 2.91 -2.65 23.28
N GLY A 216 3.65 -3.11 24.28
CA GLY A 216 4.59 -2.30 25.03
C GLY A 216 3.92 -1.05 25.62
N GLU A 217 4.55 0.11 25.48
CA GLU A 217 4.01 1.41 25.88
C GLU A 217 3.21 2.12 24.77
N GLY A 218 3.13 1.51 23.58
CA GLY A 218 2.41 2.08 22.43
C GLY A 218 3.09 3.29 21.78
N LYS A 219 4.37 3.50 22.02
CA LYS A 219 5.15 4.67 21.53
C LYS A 219 5.51 4.62 20.05
N ASN A 220 5.20 3.55 19.33
CA ASN A 220 5.47 3.43 17.91
C ASN A 220 4.64 4.46 17.15
N VAL A 221 5.29 5.45 16.58
CA VAL A 221 4.65 6.50 15.77
C VAL A 221 4.52 6.05 14.33
N ARG A 222 3.37 6.37 13.72
CA ARG A 222 3.11 6.16 12.29
C ARG A 222 2.43 7.40 11.74
N ASP A 223 2.74 7.74 10.49
CA ASP A 223 1.93 8.68 9.72
C ASP A 223 0.71 7.94 9.14
N TRP A 224 -0.48 8.46 9.38
CA TRP A 224 -1.75 7.84 9.01
C TRP A 224 -2.44 8.62 7.90
N ILE A 225 -2.57 8.00 6.71
CA ILE A 225 -3.25 8.60 5.56
C ILE A 225 -4.54 7.87 5.24
N HIS A 226 -5.62 8.62 4.98
CA HIS A 226 -6.86 8.02 4.52
C HIS A 226 -6.73 7.53 3.07
N THR A 227 -7.33 6.36 2.76
CA THR A 227 -7.23 5.75 1.43
C THR A 227 -7.76 6.60 0.29
N GLU A 228 -8.68 7.54 0.54
CA GLU A 228 -9.18 8.46 -0.47
C GLU A 228 -8.11 9.48 -0.86
N ASP A 229 -7.39 10.05 0.11
CA ASP A 229 -6.29 10.98 -0.14
C ASP A 229 -5.13 10.27 -0.85
N HIS A 230 -4.80 9.06 -0.41
CA HIS A 230 -3.82 8.22 -1.09
C HIS A 230 -4.23 7.95 -2.55
N SER A 231 -5.49 7.59 -2.80
CA SER A 231 -6.00 7.33 -4.15
C SER A 231 -5.93 8.57 -5.04
N SER A 232 -6.28 9.75 -4.50
CA SER A 232 -6.16 11.03 -5.18
C SER A 232 -4.72 11.37 -5.55
N ALA A 233 -3.78 11.13 -4.62
CA ALA A 233 -2.36 11.32 -4.86
C ALA A 233 -1.83 10.38 -5.95
N VAL A 234 -2.14 9.08 -5.88
CA VAL A 234 -1.76 8.08 -6.90
C VAL A 234 -2.31 8.45 -8.27
N TRP A 235 -3.57 8.85 -8.37
CA TRP A 235 -4.16 9.31 -9.62
C TRP A 235 -3.43 10.54 -10.19
N THR A 236 -3.08 11.49 -9.33
CA THR A 236 -2.31 12.67 -9.73
C THR A 236 -0.92 12.30 -10.24
N ILE A 237 -0.23 11.39 -9.57
CA ILE A 237 1.10 10.90 -9.99
C ILE A 237 0.98 10.12 -11.31
N LEU A 238 -0.02 9.24 -11.44
CA LEU A 238 -0.25 8.48 -12.67
C LEU A 238 -0.44 9.39 -13.89
N THR A 239 -1.19 10.50 -13.71
CA THR A 239 -1.58 11.37 -14.83
C THR A 239 -0.62 12.53 -15.08
N LYS A 240 0.05 13.04 -14.05
CA LYS A 240 0.88 14.26 -14.10
C LYS A 240 2.32 14.05 -13.62
N GLY A 241 2.62 12.93 -12.97
CA GLY A 241 3.94 12.64 -12.43
C GLY A 241 5.02 12.53 -13.51
N ARG A 242 6.22 12.99 -13.19
CA ARG A 242 7.40 12.90 -14.07
C ARG A 242 7.93 11.48 -14.10
N ILE A 243 8.20 10.98 -15.30
CA ILE A 243 8.78 9.65 -15.49
C ILE A 243 10.11 9.52 -14.75
N GLY A 244 10.29 8.39 -14.06
CA GLY A 244 11.49 8.06 -13.30
C GLY A 244 11.52 8.60 -11.88
N GLU A 245 10.57 9.47 -11.51
CA GLU A 245 10.53 10.05 -10.17
C GLU A 245 9.85 9.12 -9.15
N THR A 246 10.32 9.25 -7.91
CA THR A 246 9.74 8.63 -6.71
C THR A 246 9.04 9.72 -5.90
N TYR A 247 7.82 9.44 -5.46
CA TYR A 247 6.96 10.34 -4.69
C TYR A 247 6.68 9.74 -3.31
N LEU A 248 6.87 10.50 -2.25
CA LEU A 248 6.41 10.11 -0.92
C LEU A 248 4.98 10.59 -0.74
N ILE A 249 4.12 9.70 -0.26
CA ILE A 249 2.72 10.01 0.02
C ILE A 249 2.48 9.83 1.52
N GLY A 250 2.31 10.94 2.22
CA GLY A 250 2.00 11.02 3.64
C GLY A 250 0.97 12.10 3.91
N ALA A 251 0.50 12.20 5.14
CA ALA A 251 -0.55 13.14 5.53
C ALA A 251 -0.12 14.13 6.62
N ASP A 252 1.13 14.08 7.09
CA ASP A 252 1.60 14.77 8.31
C ASP A 252 0.71 14.46 9.54
N GLY A 253 0.16 13.23 9.57
CA GLY A 253 -0.74 12.71 10.58
C GLY A 253 -0.04 11.72 11.52
N GLU A 254 1.15 12.10 12.00
CA GLU A 254 1.96 11.23 12.88
C GLU A 254 1.34 11.12 14.25
N GLU A 255 0.88 9.90 14.58
CA GLU A 255 0.33 9.55 15.88
C GLU A 255 0.94 8.26 16.40
N ASP A 256 1.12 8.17 17.71
CA ASP A 256 1.53 6.93 18.35
C ASP A 256 0.36 5.94 18.50
N ASN A 257 0.68 4.66 18.64
CA ASN A 257 -0.33 3.61 18.73
C ASN A 257 -1.24 3.78 19.96
N LYS A 258 -0.74 4.38 21.06
CA LYS A 258 -1.53 4.66 22.25
C LYS A 258 -2.59 5.73 21.95
N THR A 259 -2.20 6.85 21.38
CA THR A 259 -3.12 7.92 20.97
C THR A 259 -4.21 7.39 20.03
N VAL A 260 -3.81 6.58 19.03
CA VAL A 260 -4.78 6.00 18.08
C VAL A 260 -5.80 5.08 18.78
N ILE A 261 -5.36 4.22 19.71
CA ILE A 261 -6.29 3.31 20.42
C ILE A 261 -7.23 4.08 21.36
N GLU A 262 -6.71 5.10 22.05
CA GLU A 262 -7.51 6.00 22.89
C GLU A 262 -8.57 6.73 22.07
N LEU A 263 -8.22 7.25 20.90
CA LEU A 263 -9.17 7.90 19.98
C LEU A 263 -10.24 6.93 19.48
N ILE A 264 -9.88 5.70 19.12
CA ILE A 264 -10.84 4.68 18.71
C ILE A 264 -11.83 4.40 19.83
N LEU A 265 -11.37 4.23 21.07
CA LEU A 265 -12.22 3.99 22.23
C LEU A 265 -13.18 5.16 22.47
N GLU A 266 -12.71 6.40 22.46
CA GLU A 266 -13.56 7.60 22.60
C GLU A 266 -14.64 7.69 21.51
N LEU A 267 -14.27 7.50 20.24
CA LEU A 267 -15.21 7.53 19.11
C LEU A 267 -16.26 6.42 19.19
N MET A 268 -15.94 5.30 19.82
CA MET A 268 -16.86 4.18 20.08
C MET A 268 -17.63 4.32 21.40
N GLY A 269 -17.52 5.47 22.09
CA GLY A 269 -18.24 5.74 23.35
C GLY A 269 -17.75 4.90 24.54
N LYS A 270 -16.49 4.51 24.54
CA LYS A 270 -15.84 3.76 25.62
C LYS A 270 -14.90 4.67 26.42
N ASP A 271 -14.52 4.21 27.64
CA ASP A 271 -13.44 4.85 28.39
C ASP A 271 -12.13 4.72 27.58
N LYS A 272 -11.45 5.85 27.37
CA LYS A 272 -10.20 5.89 26.61
C LYS A 272 -9.08 4.99 27.20
N ASN A 273 -9.17 4.64 28.49
CA ASN A 273 -8.22 3.74 29.15
C ASN A 273 -8.67 2.27 29.13
N ALA A 274 -9.75 1.92 28.42
CA ALA A 274 -10.30 0.56 28.39
C ALA A 274 -9.48 -0.36 27.44
N TYR A 275 -8.17 -0.39 27.58
CA TYR A 275 -7.25 -1.32 26.90
C TYR A 275 -6.30 -1.99 27.90
N GLU A 276 -5.67 -3.09 27.49
CA GLU A 276 -4.65 -3.79 28.29
C GLU A 276 -3.28 -3.72 27.61
N HIS A 277 -2.23 -3.52 28.42
CA HIS A 277 -0.86 -3.62 27.94
C HIS A 277 -0.46 -5.09 27.80
N VAL A 278 0.18 -5.42 26.68
CA VAL A 278 0.79 -6.72 26.44
C VAL A 278 2.26 -6.54 26.10
N ASN A 279 3.06 -7.61 26.27
CA ASN A 279 4.48 -7.56 25.94
C ASN A 279 4.69 -7.11 24.50
N ASP A 280 5.73 -6.32 24.30
CA ASP A 280 6.11 -5.88 22.96
C ASP A 280 6.48 -7.09 22.09
N ARG A 281 6.38 -6.92 20.77
CA ARG A 281 6.80 -7.95 19.82
C ARG A 281 8.33 -8.03 19.86
N ALA A 282 8.84 -9.26 19.87
CA ALA A 282 10.28 -9.52 19.77
C ALA A 282 10.82 -9.09 18.39
#